data_eb2844e5ec58dde8d6fdad40699fe50b
#
_entry.id   eb2844e5ec58dde8d6fdad40699fe50b
#
_cell.length_a   1.000
_cell.length_b   1.000
_cell.length_c   1.000
_cell.angle_alpha   90.00
_cell.angle_beta   90.00
_cell.angle_gamma   90.00
#
_symmetry.space_group_name_H-M   'P 1'
#
loop_
_entity.id
_entity.type
_entity.pdbx_description
1 polymer ?
#
loop_
_entity_poly.entity_id
_entity_poly.type
_entity_poly.pdbx_seq_one_letter_code
_entity_poly.pdbx_strand_id
1 'polypeptide(L)'
;MLKDFKKKKDMPKEIIKKYKGQVPDKVIEIWKNYGLGSFLNGYLRVINPDDYKELVEETYFRGKESIPLFTTAFADVITWQENGFIDIVQYRYEDFEIMLKNMEN
;
A
#
# COMPACT_ATOMS: atom_id res chain seq x y z
N MET A 1 11.98 -14.82 -3.59
CA MET A 1 11.79 -13.39 -3.74
C MET A 1 11.68 -12.66 -2.42
N LEU A 2 10.76 -13.05 -1.54
CA LEU A 2 10.63 -12.43 -0.22
C LEU A 2 11.20 -13.35 0.86
N LYS A 3 12.51 -13.43 0.91
CA LYS A 3 13.23 -14.42 1.75
C LYS A 3 12.99 -14.27 3.24
N ASP A 4 12.80 -13.06 3.71
CA ASP A 4 12.60 -12.78 5.13
C ASP A 4 11.14 -12.46 5.48
N PHE A 5 10.22 -12.87 4.63
CA PHE A 5 8.80 -12.58 4.81
C PHE A 5 8.27 -13.25 6.06
N LYS A 6 7.66 -12.47 6.93
CA LYS A 6 7.00 -12.95 8.15
C LYS A 6 5.50 -12.81 7.98
N LYS A 7 4.84 -13.90 7.70
CA LYS A 7 3.40 -13.92 7.46
C LYS A 7 2.62 -13.66 8.74
N LYS A 8 1.65 -12.76 8.65
CA LYS A 8 0.71 -12.47 9.74
C LYS A 8 -0.60 -13.24 9.53
N LYS A 9 -1.15 -13.20 8.33
CA LYS A 9 -2.35 -13.94 7.95
C LYS A 9 -2.49 -13.95 6.44
N ASP A 10 -3.42 -14.76 5.92
CA ASP A 10 -3.70 -14.80 4.50
C ASP A 10 -4.43 -13.53 4.05
N MET A 11 -4.19 -13.12 2.80
CA MET A 11 -4.98 -12.08 2.18
C MET A 11 -6.37 -12.64 1.91
N PRO A 12 -7.46 -11.95 2.29
CA PRO A 12 -8.81 -12.42 1.98
C PRO A 12 -9.00 -12.63 0.48
N LYS A 13 -9.61 -13.75 0.12
CA LYS A 13 -9.83 -14.09 -1.29
C LYS A 13 -10.68 -13.06 -2.02
N GLU A 14 -11.62 -12.46 -1.32
CA GLU A 14 -12.48 -11.41 -1.87
C GLU A 14 -11.71 -10.15 -2.26
N ILE A 15 -10.62 -9.84 -1.53
CA ILE A 15 -9.77 -8.70 -1.85
C ILE A 15 -8.95 -8.99 -3.10
N ILE A 16 -8.41 -10.21 -3.20
CA ILE A 16 -7.67 -10.61 -4.39
C ILE A 16 -8.58 -10.53 -5.62
N LYS A 17 -9.79 -11.02 -5.50
CA LYS A 17 -10.77 -11.00 -6.58
C LYS A 17 -11.18 -9.58 -6.96
N LYS A 18 -11.38 -8.72 -5.96
CA LYS A 18 -11.79 -7.33 -6.16
C LYS A 18 -10.77 -6.53 -6.95
N TYR A 19 -9.49 -6.71 -6.63
CA TYR A 19 -8.42 -5.92 -7.25
C TYR A 19 -7.73 -6.59 -8.42
N LYS A 20 -8.11 -7.83 -8.75
CA LYS A 20 -7.55 -8.51 -9.91
C LYS A 20 -7.85 -7.69 -11.17
N GLY A 21 -6.80 -7.40 -11.95
CA GLY A 21 -6.92 -6.55 -13.12
C GLY A 21 -6.76 -5.06 -12.84
N GLN A 22 -6.79 -4.66 -11.57
CA GLN A 22 -6.56 -3.26 -11.18
C GLN A 22 -5.15 -3.03 -10.65
N VAL A 23 -4.48 -4.09 -10.22
CA VAL A 23 -3.10 -4.04 -9.75
C VAL A 23 -2.26 -4.99 -10.61
N PRO A 24 -0.92 -4.82 -10.64
CA PRO A 24 -0.08 -5.72 -11.42
C PRO A 24 -0.21 -7.17 -10.96
N ASP A 25 -0.05 -8.10 -11.90
CA ASP A 25 -0.13 -9.54 -11.61
C ASP A 25 0.85 -9.97 -10.53
N LYS A 26 2.02 -9.34 -10.45
CA LYS A 26 3.00 -9.63 -9.42
C LYS A 26 2.48 -9.33 -8.02
N VAL A 27 1.66 -8.30 -7.87
CA VAL A 27 1.03 -7.97 -6.59
C VAL A 27 0.06 -9.08 -6.21
N ILE A 28 -0.73 -9.55 -7.17
CA ILE A 28 -1.67 -10.66 -6.94
C ILE A 28 -0.90 -11.92 -6.51
N GLU A 29 0.23 -12.21 -7.15
CA GLU A 29 1.07 -13.35 -6.77
C GLU A 29 1.58 -13.23 -5.34
N ILE A 30 2.01 -12.03 -4.93
CA ILE A 30 2.46 -11.79 -3.55
C ILE A 30 1.33 -12.06 -2.58
N TRP A 31 0.13 -11.57 -2.88
CA TRP A 31 -1.03 -11.78 -2.02
C TRP A 31 -1.37 -13.27 -1.88
N LYS A 32 -1.32 -14.01 -2.99
CA LYS A 32 -1.63 -15.45 -2.98
C LYS A 32 -0.57 -16.29 -2.29
N ASN A 33 0.70 -15.97 -2.54
CA ASN A 33 1.82 -16.80 -2.06
C ASN A 33 2.27 -16.43 -0.65
N TYR A 34 2.18 -15.16 -0.28
CA TYR A 34 2.70 -14.67 1.00
C TYR A 34 1.61 -14.15 1.92
N GLY A 35 0.54 -13.58 1.38
CA GLY A 35 -0.53 -13.01 2.20
C GLY A 35 -0.12 -11.69 2.83
N LEU A 36 -0.66 -11.43 4.01
CA LEU A 36 -0.35 -10.23 4.79
C LEU A 36 0.81 -10.50 5.73
N GLY A 37 1.75 -9.57 5.79
CA GLY A 37 2.92 -9.75 6.65
C GLY A 37 3.98 -8.71 6.34
N SER A 38 5.21 -8.94 6.84
CA SER A 38 6.30 -8.00 6.68
C SER A 38 7.52 -8.65 6.03
N PHE A 39 8.35 -7.83 5.41
CA PHE A 39 9.60 -8.26 4.81
C PHE A 39 10.61 -7.10 4.86
N LEU A 40 11.82 -7.32 4.36
CA LEU A 40 12.95 -6.39 4.48
C LEU A 40 13.16 -5.98 5.95
N ASN A 41 13.27 -7.00 6.81
CA ASN A 41 13.47 -6.84 8.25
C ASN A 41 12.38 -5.97 8.91
N GLY A 42 11.16 -6.08 8.40
CA GLY A 42 10.02 -5.34 8.94
C GLY A 42 9.86 -3.94 8.37
N TYR A 43 10.72 -3.53 7.44
CA TYR A 43 10.60 -2.21 6.84
C TYR A 43 9.36 -2.05 5.98
N LEU A 44 9.00 -3.09 5.22
CA LEU A 44 7.81 -3.09 4.38
C LEU A 44 6.79 -4.11 4.87
N ARG A 45 5.52 -3.75 4.77
CA ARG A 45 4.41 -4.63 5.12
C ARG A 45 3.43 -4.70 3.96
N VAL A 46 3.00 -5.93 3.63
CA VAL A 46 1.89 -6.13 2.70
C VAL A 46 0.61 -5.89 3.48
N ILE A 47 -0.24 -5.01 2.99
CA ILE A 47 -1.47 -4.62 3.68
C ILE A 47 -2.68 -4.97 2.83
N ASN A 48 -3.85 -5.02 3.48
CA ASN A 48 -5.13 -5.11 2.78
C ASN A 48 -5.50 -3.71 2.29
N PRO A 49 -5.63 -3.50 0.96
CA PRO A 49 -5.94 -2.17 0.43
C PRO A 49 -7.17 -1.53 1.04
N ASP A 50 -8.20 -2.32 1.35
CA ASP A 50 -9.44 -1.79 1.90
C ASP A 50 -9.26 -1.18 3.30
N ASP A 51 -8.27 -1.63 4.05
CA ASP A 51 -7.99 -1.07 5.38
C ASP A 51 -7.46 0.35 5.31
N TYR A 52 -6.85 0.74 4.19
CA TYR A 52 -6.21 2.05 4.03
C TYR A 52 -6.87 2.93 2.97
N LYS A 53 -7.84 2.39 2.22
CA LYS A 53 -8.44 3.09 1.08
C LYS A 53 -9.11 4.40 1.52
N GLU A 54 -9.87 4.36 2.59
CA GLU A 54 -10.56 5.53 3.11
C GLU A 54 -9.58 6.63 3.53
N LEU A 55 -8.51 6.25 4.25
CA LEU A 55 -7.48 7.20 4.67
C LEU A 55 -6.83 7.88 3.47
N VAL A 56 -6.45 7.09 2.47
CA VAL A 56 -5.79 7.60 1.27
C VAL A 56 -6.74 8.52 0.48
N GLU A 57 -8.00 8.15 0.37
CA GLU A 57 -9.00 8.98 -0.33
C GLU A 57 -9.23 10.33 0.35
N GLU A 58 -9.18 10.36 1.68
CA GLU A 58 -9.39 11.59 2.43
C GLU A 58 -8.19 12.51 2.47
N THR A 59 -6.99 11.95 2.44
CA THR A 59 -5.77 12.71 2.73
C THR A 59 -4.85 12.93 1.54
N TYR A 60 -5.03 12.19 0.46
CA TYR A 60 -4.16 12.28 -0.71
C TYR A 60 -4.99 12.74 -1.91
N PHE A 61 -4.50 13.74 -2.64
CA PHE A 61 -5.26 14.34 -3.73
C PHE A 61 -5.61 13.36 -4.86
N ARG A 62 -4.84 12.28 -5.00
CA ARG A 62 -5.14 11.20 -5.95
C ARG A 62 -5.68 9.95 -5.28
N GLY A 63 -6.21 10.09 -4.07
CA GLY A 63 -6.63 8.94 -3.27
C GLY A 63 -7.65 8.05 -3.96
N LYS A 64 -8.59 8.62 -4.69
CA LYS A 64 -9.63 7.84 -5.38
C LYS A 64 -9.06 6.97 -6.48
N GLU A 65 -7.95 7.37 -7.09
CA GLU A 65 -7.27 6.66 -8.16
C GLU A 65 -6.20 5.71 -7.64
N SER A 66 -5.95 5.72 -6.34
CA SER A 66 -4.85 5.01 -5.72
C SER A 66 -5.30 3.75 -5.01
N ILE A 67 -4.52 2.69 -5.13
CA ILE A 67 -4.75 1.44 -4.41
C ILE A 67 -3.59 1.25 -3.46
N PRO A 68 -3.81 1.33 -2.12
CA PRO A 68 -2.74 1.10 -1.16
C PRO A 68 -2.25 -0.34 -1.21
N LEU A 69 -0.94 -0.54 -1.33
CA LEU A 69 -0.35 -1.88 -1.46
C LEU A 69 0.52 -2.26 -0.27
N PHE A 70 1.32 -1.32 0.21
CA PHE A 70 2.31 -1.57 1.26
C PHE A 70 2.35 -0.41 2.22
N THR A 71 2.80 -0.68 3.45
CA THR A 71 3.20 0.37 4.38
C THR A 71 4.66 0.18 4.74
N THR A 72 5.32 1.27 5.13
CA THR A 72 6.70 1.20 5.61
C THR A 72 6.74 1.31 7.13
N ALA A 73 7.91 1.00 7.71
CA ALA A 73 8.10 1.14 9.15
C ALA A 73 7.98 2.59 9.63
N PHE A 74 8.02 3.55 8.71
CA PHE A 74 7.89 4.97 9.02
C PHE A 74 6.51 5.53 8.71
N ALA A 75 5.52 4.64 8.57
CA ALA A 75 4.13 5.00 8.32
C ALA A 75 3.84 5.62 6.94
N ASP A 76 4.72 5.38 5.98
CA ASP A 76 4.44 5.75 4.59
C ASP A 76 3.53 4.68 3.97
N VAL A 77 2.63 5.08 3.08
CA VAL A 77 1.78 4.15 2.33
C VAL A 77 2.22 4.18 0.87
N ILE A 78 2.56 3.00 0.33
CA ILE A 78 2.93 2.86 -1.07
C ILE A 78 1.68 2.48 -1.84
N THR A 79 1.32 3.30 -2.84
CA THR A 79 0.09 3.12 -3.61
C THR A 79 0.38 2.83 -5.07
N TRP A 80 -0.55 2.13 -5.72
CA TRP A 80 -0.58 1.90 -7.15
C TRP A 80 -1.62 2.83 -7.77
N GLN A 81 -1.23 3.58 -8.79
CA GLN A 81 -2.11 4.49 -9.49
C GLN A 81 -2.70 3.81 -10.72
N GLU A 82 -3.91 4.20 -11.12
CA GLU A 82 -4.56 3.67 -12.33
C GLU A 82 -3.70 3.82 -13.58
N ASN A 83 -2.91 4.89 -13.65
CA ASN A 83 -2.05 5.14 -14.79
C ASN A 83 -0.76 4.32 -14.81
N GLY A 84 -0.58 3.41 -13.85
CA GLY A 84 0.57 2.53 -13.80
C GLY A 84 1.75 3.04 -12.99
N PHE A 85 1.60 4.15 -12.29
CA PHE A 85 2.66 4.69 -11.45
C PHE A 85 2.53 4.25 -10.01
N ILE A 86 3.67 4.24 -9.31
CA ILE A 86 3.72 3.96 -7.88
C ILE A 86 4.03 5.28 -7.17
N ASP A 87 3.24 5.60 -6.15
CA ASP A 87 3.47 6.77 -5.32
C ASP A 87 3.65 6.36 -3.86
N ILE A 88 4.35 7.20 -3.12
CA ILE A 88 4.54 7.03 -1.68
C ILE A 88 3.86 8.19 -0.99
N VAL A 89 2.84 7.87 -0.18
CA VAL A 89 2.12 8.86 0.62
C VAL A 89 2.68 8.79 2.04
N GLN A 90 3.32 9.86 2.49
CA GLN A 90 3.98 9.90 3.79
C GLN A 90 3.02 10.41 4.86
N TYR A 91 2.84 9.59 5.90
CA TYR A 91 1.94 9.92 7.02
C TYR A 91 2.69 10.11 8.33
N ARG A 92 4.00 10.35 8.28
CA ARG A 92 4.79 10.64 9.46
C ARG A 92 4.24 11.90 10.12
N TYR A 93 3.94 11.79 11.41
CA TYR A 93 3.29 12.86 12.13
C TYR A 93 3.99 14.21 11.98
N GLU A 94 5.32 14.22 12.15
CA GLU A 94 6.11 15.45 12.11
C GLU A 94 6.16 16.07 10.72
N ASP A 95 6.11 15.23 9.69
CA ASP A 95 6.31 15.68 8.31
C ASP A 95 5.01 15.87 7.55
N PHE A 96 3.88 15.47 8.14
CA PHE A 96 2.60 15.47 7.44
C PHE A 96 2.22 16.87 6.96
N GLU A 97 2.31 17.87 7.83
CA GLU A 97 1.98 19.24 7.48
C GLU A 97 2.92 19.80 6.43
N ILE A 98 4.22 19.50 6.54
CA ILE A 98 5.21 19.94 5.58
C ILE A 98 4.94 19.31 4.22
N MET A 99 4.59 18.04 4.22
CA MET A 99 4.25 17.33 3.00
C MET A 99 3.02 17.94 2.32
N LEU A 100 2.00 18.27 3.09
CA LEU A 100 0.81 18.94 2.56
C LEU A 100 1.15 20.26 1.89
N LYS A 101 2.03 21.05 2.50
CA LYS A 101 2.49 22.31 1.91
C LYS A 101 3.24 22.07 0.61
N ASN A 102 4.07 21.02 0.57
CA ASN A 102 4.83 20.68 -0.64
C ASN A 102 3.91 20.22 -1.76
N MET A 103 2.82 19.56 -1.43
CA MET A 103 1.84 19.12 -2.42
C MET A 103 1.06 20.28 -3.03
N GLU A 104 0.92 21.37 -2.30
CA GLU A 104 0.23 22.58 -2.79
C GLU A 104 1.09 23.37 -3.78
N ASN A 105 2.37 23.13 -3.79
CA ASN A 105 3.31 23.80 -4.68
C ASN A 105 3.45 22.99 -5.99
#